data_1205301ea85da12f7ffb5b197d05a8ff
#
_entry.id   1205301ea85da12f7ffb5b197d05a8ff
#
_cell.length_a   1.000
_cell.length_b   1.000
_cell.length_c   1.000
_cell.angle_alpha   90.00
_cell.angle_beta   90.00
_cell.angle_gamma   90.00
#
_symmetry.space_group_name_H-M   'P 1'
#
loop_
_entity.id
_entity.type
_entity.pdbx_description
1 polymer ?
#
loop_
_entity_poly.entity_id
_entity_poly.type
_entity_poly.pdbx_seq_one_letter_code
_entity_poly.pdbx_strand_id
1 'polypeptide(L)'
;AEKENVKDIEKKINKLDTKDKLESQEASGEINYKSLFSSSVVMGDSISEAFTEYDLLNASSVVAKIGVELDELDDQIKTVADINPQVIFLSYGMNDVIATNGDTDLFIKEYKAVIDQLRKKLPDTTLYVNSIFPVSAAKQEEKPVFQKIPEYNAALQKMCDENQIAFLDNTSLVSDTYYEEDGIHFKADFYPIWLKRMAEVATL
;
A
#
# COMPACT_ATOMS: atom_id res chain seq x y z
N ALA A 1 25.22 -15.27 19.70
CA ALA A 1 24.58 -15.78 18.48
C ALA A 1 23.11 -16.03 18.82
N GLU A 2 22.22 -15.10 18.43
CA GLU A 2 20.77 -15.31 18.51
C GLU A 2 20.41 -16.50 17.63
N LYS A 3 19.77 -17.51 18.24
CA LYS A 3 19.16 -18.59 17.47
C LYS A 3 17.97 -18.00 16.72
N GLU A 4 18.11 -17.79 15.42
CA GLU A 4 16.95 -17.49 14.58
C GLU A 4 15.87 -18.57 14.82
N ASN A 5 14.66 -18.11 15.08
CA ASN A 5 13.52 -19.01 15.31
C ASN A 5 13.22 -19.72 13.97
N VAL A 6 12.91 -21.01 14.01
CA VAL A 6 12.54 -21.83 12.84
C VAL A 6 11.44 -21.13 12.01
N LYS A 7 10.46 -20.50 12.66
CA LYS A 7 9.41 -19.72 11.97
C LYS A 7 9.93 -18.53 11.16
N ASP A 8 10.99 -17.86 11.63
CA ASP A 8 11.58 -16.74 10.93
C ASP A 8 12.39 -17.24 9.70
N ILE A 9 13.02 -18.39 9.82
CA ILE A 9 13.72 -19.05 8.70
C ILE A 9 12.71 -19.50 7.65
N GLU A 10 11.60 -20.15 8.06
CA GLU A 10 10.53 -20.57 7.14
C GLU A 10 9.92 -19.37 6.40
N LYS A 11 9.66 -18.25 7.10
CA LYS A 11 9.17 -17.00 6.46
C LYS A 11 10.16 -16.46 5.43
N LYS A 12 11.47 -16.49 5.73
CA LYS A 12 12.50 -16.04 4.79
C LYS A 12 12.56 -16.93 3.56
N ILE A 13 12.48 -18.26 3.74
CA ILE A 13 12.46 -19.23 2.63
C ILE A 13 11.24 -19.00 1.75
N ASN A 14 10.03 -18.93 2.35
CA ASN A 14 8.79 -18.70 1.60
C ASN A 14 8.81 -17.39 0.82
N LYS A 15 9.42 -16.35 1.38
CA LYS A 15 9.57 -15.06 0.72
C LYS A 15 10.54 -15.13 -0.48
N LEU A 16 11.65 -15.87 -0.35
CA LEU A 16 12.58 -16.09 -1.44
C LEU A 16 11.96 -16.93 -2.56
N ASP A 17 11.28 -18.03 -2.20
CA ASP A 17 10.58 -18.88 -3.16
C ASP A 17 9.51 -18.11 -3.94
N THR A 18 8.73 -17.25 -3.25
CA THR A 18 7.73 -16.38 -3.88
C THR A 18 8.39 -15.39 -4.83
N LYS A 19 9.49 -14.78 -4.41
CA LYS A 19 10.24 -13.83 -5.25
C LYS A 19 10.75 -14.50 -6.51
N ASP A 20 11.43 -15.65 -6.39
CA ASP A 20 11.98 -16.41 -7.51
C ASP A 20 10.88 -16.85 -8.48
N LYS A 21 9.73 -17.29 -7.96
CA LYS A 21 8.55 -17.65 -8.76
C LYS A 21 7.99 -16.44 -9.53
N LEU A 22 7.84 -15.30 -8.89
CA LEU A 22 7.34 -14.07 -9.52
C LEU A 22 8.32 -13.55 -10.59
N GLU A 23 9.62 -13.58 -10.33
CA GLU A 23 10.65 -13.19 -11.31
C GLU A 23 10.63 -14.12 -12.54
N SER A 24 10.47 -15.42 -12.33
CA SER A 24 10.35 -16.39 -13.42
C SER A 24 9.07 -16.16 -14.24
N GLN A 25 7.94 -15.93 -13.59
CA GLN A 25 6.68 -15.64 -14.26
C GLN A 25 6.70 -14.30 -15.02
N GLU A 26 7.35 -13.28 -14.46
CA GLU A 26 7.53 -11.99 -15.12
C GLU A 26 8.37 -12.14 -16.41
N ALA A 27 9.47 -12.88 -16.33
CA ALA A 27 10.34 -13.15 -17.48
C ALA A 27 9.61 -13.88 -18.62
N SER A 28 8.62 -14.72 -18.30
CA SER A 28 7.78 -15.43 -19.27
C SER A 28 6.51 -14.67 -19.69
N GLY A 29 6.21 -13.51 -19.05
CA GLY A 29 4.97 -12.77 -19.26
C GLY A 29 3.73 -13.43 -18.65
N GLU A 30 3.88 -14.35 -17.71
CA GLU A 30 2.82 -15.21 -17.19
C GLU A 30 2.17 -14.72 -15.88
N ILE A 31 2.58 -13.58 -15.31
CA ILE A 31 1.97 -13.11 -14.06
C ILE A 31 0.52 -12.67 -14.31
N ASN A 32 -0.40 -13.40 -13.68
CA ASN A 32 -1.80 -13.03 -13.63
C ASN A 32 -2.10 -12.36 -12.28
N TYR A 33 -2.00 -11.05 -12.22
CA TYR A 33 -2.24 -10.29 -11.00
C TYR A 33 -3.66 -10.39 -10.48
N LYS A 34 -4.67 -10.49 -11.35
CA LYS A 34 -6.07 -10.69 -10.95
C LYS A 34 -6.25 -11.97 -10.14
N SER A 35 -5.63 -13.06 -10.59
CA SER A 35 -5.64 -14.34 -9.87
C SER A 35 -4.84 -14.26 -8.58
N LEU A 36 -3.64 -13.66 -8.64
CA LEU A 36 -2.73 -13.57 -7.50
C LEU A 36 -3.33 -12.78 -6.32
N PHE A 37 -4.07 -11.72 -6.61
CA PHE A 37 -4.74 -10.86 -5.63
C PHE A 37 -6.19 -11.22 -5.35
N SER A 38 -6.68 -12.38 -5.80
CA SER A 38 -8.09 -12.75 -5.69
C SER A 38 -8.64 -12.82 -4.26
N SER A 39 -7.79 -13.09 -3.27
CA SER A 39 -8.13 -13.10 -1.84
C SER A 39 -7.61 -11.87 -1.08
N SER A 40 -7.14 -10.86 -1.81
CA SER A 40 -6.56 -9.63 -1.27
C SER A 40 -7.36 -8.43 -1.74
N VAL A 41 -7.31 -7.36 -0.93
CA VAL A 41 -7.87 -6.05 -1.28
C VAL A 41 -6.81 -4.98 -1.10
N VAL A 42 -6.69 -4.09 -2.07
CA VAL A 42 -5.97 -2.82 -1.93
C VAL A 42 -7.00 -1.76 -1.57
N MET A 43 -6.85 -1.16 -0.39
CA MET A 43 -7.63 0.00 0.06
C MET A 43 -6.83 1.27 -0.18
N GLY A 44 -7.43 2.27 -0.80
CA GLY A 44 -6.70 3.50 -1.07
C GLY A 44 -7.53 4.65 -1.63
N ASP A 45 -6.80 5.59 -2.18
CA ASP A 45 -7.31 6.80 -2.84
C ASP A 45 -7.27 6.67 -4.37
N SER A 46 -7.19 7.80 -5.09
CA SER A 46 -7.14 7.84 -6.55
C SER A 46 -5.93 7.09 -7.15
N ILE A 47 -4.82 7.00 -6.44
CA ILE A 47 -3.65 6.26 -6.93
C ILE A 47 -3.98 4.76 -7.00
N SER A 48 -4.72 4.23 -6.03
CA SER A 48 -5.13 2.82 -6.01
C SER A 48 -6.29 2.51 -6.96
N GLU A 49 -7.15 3.48 -7.30
CA GLU A 49 -8.22 3.28 -8.30
C GLU A 49 -7.68 2.84 -9.67
N ALA A 50 -6.49 3.29 -10.01
CA ALA A 50 -5.83 2.95 -11.27
C ALA A 50 -5.63 1.43 -11.48
N PHE A 51 -5.62 0.62 -10.43
CA PHE A 51 -5.58 -0.84 -10.58
C PHE A 51 -6.78 -1.39 -11.35
N THR A 52 -7.95 -0.80 -11.20
CA THR A 52 -9.14 -1.16 -11.98
C THR A 52 -9.20 -0.42 -13.31
N GLU A 53 -8.77 0.83 -13.36
CA GLU A 53 -8.72 1.62 -14.61
C GLU A 53 -7.81 0.98 -15.66
N TYR A 54 -6.65 0.46 -15.23
CA TYR A 54 -5.71 -0.25 -16.10
C TYR A 54 -6.00 -1.76 -16.22
N ASP A 55 -7.12 -2.23 -15.71
CA ASP A 55 -7.55 -3.63 -15.76
C ASP A 55 -6.52 -4.63 -15.18
N LEU A 56 -5.77 -4.21 -14.15
CA LEU A 56 -4.74 -5.03 -13.50
C LEU A 56 -5.29 -5.90 -12.37
N LEU A 57 -6.31 -5.42 -11.66
CA LEU A 57 -7.01 -6.15 -10.59
C LEU A 57 -8.51 -6.20 -10.85
N ASN A 58 -9.18 -7.22 -10.32
CA ASN A 58 -10.63 -7.28 -10.29
C ASN A 58 -11.20 -6.20 -9.36
N ALA A 59 -12.41 -5.72 -9.66
CA ALA A 59 -13.10 -4.73 -8.82
C ALA A 59 -13.28 -5.20 -7.36
N SER A 60 -13.42 -6.50 -7.14
CA SER A 60 -13.50 -7.09 -5.79
C SER A 60 -12.18 -7.03 -5.00
N SER A 61 -11.07 -6.72 -5.64
CA SER A 61 -9.74 -6.58 -5.02
C SER A 61 -9.30 -5.13 -4.83
N VAL A 62 -10.16 -4.15 -5.15
CA VAL A 62 -9.85 -2.72 -5.01
C VAL A 62 -11.00 -2.00 -4.32
N VAL A 63 -10.70 -1.38 -3.18
CA VAL A 63 -11.63 -0.51 -2.45
C VAL A 63 -10.97 0.85 -2.33
N ALA A 64 -11.18 1.69 -3.32
CA ALA A 64 -10.52 2.97 -3.46
C ALA A 64 -11.50 4.07 -3.86
N LYS A 65 -11.16 5.32 -3.55
CA LYS A 65 -11.97 6.49 -3.90
C LYS A 65 -11.10 7.74 -4.08
N ILE A 66 -11.34 8.46 -5.16
CA ILE A 66 -10.68 9.74 -5.44
C ILE A 66 -10.87 10.72 -4.28
N GLY A 67 -9.77 11.35 -3.87
CA GLY A 67 -9.79 12.47 -2.91
C GLY A 67 -10.11 12.08 -1.47
N VAL A 68 -10.27 10.79 -1.16
CA VAL A 68 -10.64 10.35 0.18
C VAL A 68 -9.52 10.61 1.19
N GLU A 69 -9.91 11.00 2.39
CA GLU A 69 -9.06 11.18 3.56
C GLU A 69 -9.33 10.09 4.61
N LEU A 70 -8.42 9.90 5.54
CA LEU A 70 -8.48 8.82 6.55
C LEU A 70 -9.67 8.92 7.51
N ASP A 71 -10.20 10.11 7.72
CA ASP A 71 -11.37 10.33 8.56
C ASP A 71 -12.73 10.12 7.84
N GLU A 72 -12.69 9.76 6.55
CA GLU A 72 -13.86 9.58 5.68
C GLU A 72 -14.06 8.12 5.19
N LEU A 73 -13.46 7.12 5.85
CA LEU A 73 -13.37 5.75 5.34
C LEU A 73 -14.50 4.80 5.76
N ASP A 74 -15.55 5.26 6.40
CA ASP A 74 -16.62 4.39 6.92
C ASP A 74 -17.23 3.48 5.85
N ASP A 75 -17.51 4.01 4.66
CA ASP A 75 -18.07 3.24 3.54
C ASP A 75 -17.04 2.22 2.99
N GLN A 76 -15.78 2.61 2.88
CA GLN A 76 -14.72 1.70 2.44
C GLN A 76 -14.48 0.56 3.44
N ILE A 77 -14.47 0.87 4.74
CA ILE A 77 -14.34 -0.11 5.81
C ILE A 77 -15.51 -1.09 5.79
N LYS A 78 -16.74 -0.60 5.58
CA LYS A 78 -17.91 -1.46 5.42
C LYS A 78 -17.78 -2.38 4.19
N THR A 79 -17.39 -1.83 3.06
CA THR A 79 -17.22 -2.59 1.81
C THR A 79 -16.18 -3.69 1.97
N VAL A 80 -15.02 -3.40 2.54
CA VAL A 80 -13.96 -4.41 2.73
C VAL A 80 -14.35 -5.44 3.77
N ALA A 81 -15.13 -5.08 4.80
CA ALA A 81 -15.68 -6.03 5.77
C ALA A 81 -16.65 -7.01 5.12
N ASP A 82 -17.47 -6.55 4.19
CA ASP A 82 -18.39 -7.40 3.41
C ASP A 82 -17.62 -8.35 2.46
N ILE A 83 -16.52 -7.91 1.88
CA ILE A 83 -15.62 -8.75 1.05
C ILE A 83 -14.92 -9.80 1.91
N ASN A 84 -14.53 -9.47 3.13
CA ASN A 84 -13.81 -10.35 4.06
C ASN A 84 -12.54 -10.98 3.44
N PRO A 85 -11.57 -10.18 2.98
CA PRO A 85 -10.37 -10.69 2.34
C PRO A 85 -9.40 -11.32 3.34
N GLN A 86 -8.49 -12.15 2.85
CA GLN A 86 -7.40 -12.71 3.68
C GLN A 86 -6.32 -11.66 3.97
N VAL A 87 -6.11 -10.74 3.04
CA VAL A 87 -5.06 -9.70 3.10
C VAL A 87 -5.63 -8.36 2.68
N ILE A 88 -5.28 -7.31 3.40
CA ILE A 88 -5.53 -5.91 3.04
C ILE A 88 -4.20 -5.18 2.93
N PHE A 89 -4.00 -4.51 1.80
CA PHE A 89 -2.95 -3.53 1.60
C PHE A 89 -3.55 -2.12 1.70
N LEU A 90 -3.16 -1.37 2.73
CA LEU A 90 -3.56 0.02 2.90
C LEU A 90 -2.62 0.96 2.15
N SER A 91 -3.16 1.88 1.38
CA SER A 91 -2.39 2.88 0.62
C SER A 91 -3.10 4.23 0.66
N TYR A 92 -2.94 4.93 1.78
CA TYR A 92 -3.50 6.24 2.05
C TYR A 92 -2.41 7.23 2.43
N GLY A 93 -2.70 8.50 2.37
CA GLY A 93 -1.87 9.55 2.93
C GLY A 93 -1.61 10.73 1.99
N MET A 94 -1.70 10.56 0.68
CA MET A 94 -1.44 11.65 -0.26
C MET A 94 -2.38 12.85 -0.02
N ASN A 95 -3.67 12.60 0.17
CA ASN A 95 -4.65 13.65 0.49
C ASN A 95 -4.47 14.15 1.92
N ASP A 96 -4.14 13.26 2.85
CA ASP A 96 -3.97 13.57 4.27
C ASP A 96 -2.77 14.48 4.56
N VAL A 97 -1.70 14.39 3.78
CA VAL A 97 -0.55 15.31 3.87
C VAL A 97 -1.01 16.76 3.68
N ILE A 98 -1.92 16.98 2.74
CA ILE A 98 -2.51 18.31 2.51
C ILE A 98 -3.48 18.67 3.63
N ALA A 99 -4.40 17.78 3.96
CA ALA A 99 -5.46 18.02 4.93
C ALA A 99 -4.93 18.30 6.34
N THR A 100 -3.91 17.54 6.78
CA THR A 100 -3.29 17.72 8.08
C THR A 100 -2.20 18.80 8.10
N ASN A 101 -1.81 19.30 6.93
CA ASN A 101 -0.86 20.40 6.75
C ASN A 101 0.43 20.26 7.58
N GLY A 102 1.01 19.08 7.61
CA GLY A 102 2.26 18.77 8.32
C GLY A 102 2.09 18.27 9.75
N ASP A 103 0.85 18.13 10.24
CA ASP A 103 0.56 17.53 11.55
C ASP A 103 0.59 15.99 11.44
N THR A 104 1.79 15.43 11.66
CA THR A 104 1.99 13.97 11.62
C THR A 104 1.29 13.25 12.77
N ASP A 105 1.11 13.88 13.91
CA ASP A 105 0.43 13.27 15.06
C ASP A 105 -1.06 13.07 14.77
N LEU A 106 -1.71 14.07 14.15
CA LEU A 106 -3.10 13.94 13.68
C LEU A 106 -3.21 12.85 12.63
N PHE A 107 -2.34 12.84 11.63
CA PHE A 107 -2.30 11.82 10.58
C PHE A 107 -2.18 10.40 11.17
N ILE A 108 -1.28 10.18 12.10
CA ILE A 108 -1.10 8.87 12.75
C ILE A 108 -2.30 8.48 13.59
N LYS A 109 -2.91 9.43 14.30
CA LYS A 109 -4.15 9.19 15.06
C LYS A 109 -5.28 8.70 14.16
N GLU A 110 -5.48 9.34 13.02
CA GLU A 110 -6.51 8.96 12.04
C GLU A 110 -6.20 7.61 11.40
N TYR A 111 -4.94 7.37 11.01
CA TYR A 111 -4.52 6.08 10.43
C TYR A 111 -4.73 4.93 11.40
N LYS A 112 -4.33 5.13 12.66
CA LYS A 112 -4.50 4.11 13.69
C LYS A 112 -5.98 3.80 13.96
N ALA A 113 -6.85 4.80 13.92
CA ALA A 113 -8.29 4.59 14.07
C ALA A 113 -8.86 3.68 12.97
N VAL A 114 -8.39 3.83 11.73
CA VAL A 114 -8.75 2.93 10.62
C VAL A 114 -8.28 1.51 10.87
N ILE A 115 -7.02 1.34 11.28
CA ILE A 115 -6.45 0.02 11.60
C ILE A 115 -7.22 -0.66 12.72
N ASP A 116 -7.56 0.05 13.78
CA ASP A 116 -8.31 -0.50 14.91
C ASP A 116 -9.71 -0.95 14.49
N GLN A 117 -10.39 -0.19 13.62
CA GLN A 117 -11.69 -0.58 13.06
C GLN A 117 -11.59 -1.84 12.19
N LEU A 118 -10.56 -1.91 11.32
CA LEU A 118 -10.33 -3.08 10.49
C LEU A 118 -10.02 -4.32 11.31
N ARG A 119 -9.16 -4.22 12.31
CA ARG A 119 -8.83 -5.34 13.21
C ARG A 119 -10.03 -5.83 14.01
N LYS A 120 -10.93 -4.92 14.39
CA LYS A 120 -12.17 -5.28 15.09
C LYS A 120 -13.16 -6.03 14.20
N LYS A 121 -13.31 -5.57 12.94
CA LYS A 121 -14.26 -6.16 11.98
C LYS A 121 -13.72 -7.42 11.29
N LEU A 122 -12.42 -7.48 11.08
CA LEU A 122 -11.70 -8.49 10.31
C LEU A 122 -10.50 -9.02 11.09
N PRO A 123 -10.73 -9.73 12.23
CA PRO A 123 -9.65 -10.13 13.14
C PRO A 123 -8.67 -11.13 12.53
N ASP A 124 -9.08 -11.88 11.51
CA ASP A 124 -8.25 -12.88 10.82
C ASP A 124 -7.55 -12.35 9.57
N THR A 125 -7.82 -11.11 9.18
CA THR A 125 -7.21 -10.48 8.00
C THR A 125 -5.83 -9.92 8.34
N THR A 126 -4.84 -10.24 7.53
CA THR A 126 -3.50 -9.66 7.64
C THR A 126 -3.46 -8.29 7.00
N LEU A 127 -2.96 -7.29 7.73
CA LEU A 127 -2.83 -5.92 7.24
C LEU A 127 -1.38 -5.62 6.84
N TYR A 128 -1.24 -4.93 5.71
CA TYR A 128 0.02 -4.32 5.24
C TYR A 128 -0.21 -2.85 4.98
N VAL A 129 0.76 -2.02 5.29
CA VAL A 129 0.70 -0.57 5.08
C VAL A 129 1.76 -0.17 4.06
N ASN A 130 1.33 0.43 2.96
CA ASN A 130 2.21 1.05 1.99
C ASN A 130 2.63 2.45 2.44
N SER A 131 3.88 2.81 2.19
CA SER A 131 4.36 4.19 2.35
C SER A 131 3.58 5.15 1.44
N ILE A 132 3.52 6.41 1.81
CA ILE A 132 3.08 7.47 0.90
C ILE A 132 4.14 7.61 -0.19
N PHE A 133 3.73 7.60 -1.44
CA PHE A 133 4.66 7.80 -2.56
C PHE A 133 5.23 9.22 -2.57
N PRO A 134 6.49 9.39 -2.96
CA PRO A 134 7.01 10.73 -3.22
C PRO A 134 6.27 11.35 -4.42
N VAL A 135 6.20 12.66 -4.47
CA VAL A 135 5.73 13.40 -5.64
C VAL A 135 6.94 13.95 -6.41
N SER A 136 6.73 14.38 -7.67
CA SER A 136 7.80 14.97 -8.47
C SER A 136 8.41 16.23 -7.82
N ALA A 137 9.64 16.55 -8.16
CA ALA A 137 10.30 17.76 -7.66
C ALA A 137 9.50 19.03 -8.00
N ALA A 138 8.94 19.13 -9.22
CA ALA A 138 8.10 20.24 -9.62
C ALA A 138 6.84 20.36 -8.75
N LYS A 139 6.22 19.23 -8.39
CA LYS A 139 5.04 19.24 -7.51
C LYS A 139 5.40 19.63 -6.08
N GLN A 140 6.57 19.26 -5.58
CA GLN A 140 7.07 19.71 -4.26
C GLN A 140 7.32 21.23 -4.22
N GLU A 141 7.76 21.82 -5.33
CA GLU A 141 7.92 23.28 -5.45
C GLU A 141 6.57 23.99 -5.48
N GLU A 142 5.61 23.43 -6.22
CA GLU A 142 4.22 23.96 -6.31
C GLU A 142 3.49 23.87 -4.98
N LYS A 143 3.64 22.76 -4.26
CA LYS A 143 3.01 22.50 -2.95
C LYS A 143 4.06 22.04 -1.94
N PRO A 144 4.69 22.97 -1.21
CA PRO A 144 5.80 22.65 -0.29
C PRO A 144 5.46 21.67 0.83
N VAL A 145 4.17 21.50 1.19
CA VAL A 145 3.77 20.51 2.21
C VAL A 145 4.16 19.09 1.81
N PHE A 146 4.26 18.78 0.53
CA PHE A 146 4.71 17.47 0.06
C PHE A 146 6.18 17.15 0.37
N GLN A 147 6.99 18.16 0.67
CA GLN A 147 8.36 17.95 1.16
C GLN A 147 8.39 17.23 2.52
N LYS A 148 7.26 17.19 3.23
CA LYS A 148 7.10 16.47 4.50
C LYS A 148 6.75 14.99 4.35
N ILE A 149 6.53 14.47 3.15
CA ILE A 149 6.21 13.05 2.93
C ILE A 149 7.22 12.11 3.63
N PRO A 150 8.54 12.32 3.58
CA PRO A 150 9.47 11.47 4.32
C PRO A 150 9.24 11.47 5.83
N GLU A 151 8.84 12.60 6.41
CA GLU A 151 8.51 12.72 7.84
C GLU A 151 7.22 11.94 8.19
N TYR A 152 6.19 12.05 7.33
CA TYR A 152 4.96 11.26 7.45
C TYR A 152 5.24 9.76 7.36
N ASN A 153 6.08 9.34 6.42
CA ASN A 153 6.46 7.94 6.26
C ASN A 153 7.26 7.41 7.47
N ALA A 154 8.14 8.22 8.05
CA ALA A 154 8.85 7.83 9.26
C ALA A 154 7.90 7.62 10.45
N ALA A 155 6.92 8.51 10.63
CA ALA A 155 5.89 8.37 11.65
C ALA A 155 4.99 7.15 11.39
N LEU A 156 4.64 6.91 10.13
CA LEU A 156 3.83 5.75 9.72
C LEU A 156 4.56 4.43 9.96
N GLN A 157 5.84 4.35 9.62
CA GLN A 157 6.67 3.17 9.90
C GLN A 157 6.76 2.89 11.40
N LYS A 158 6.97 3.90 12.22
CA LYS A 158 7.00 3.77 13.68
C LYS A 158 5.67 3.21 14.20
N MET A 159 4.54 3.74 13.75
CA MET A 159 3.21 3.25 14.14
C MET A 159 3.02 1.79 13.72
N CYS A 160 3.46 1.40 12.53
CA CYS A 160 3.39 0.03 12.05
C CYS A 160 4.24 -0.91 12.93
N ASP A 161 5.45 -0.52 13.29
CA ASP A 161 6.34 -1.30 14.18
C ASP A 161 5.70 -1.51 15.56
N GLU A 162 5.14 -0.45 16.15
CA GLU A 162 4.47 -0.48 17.45
C GLU A 162 3.19 -1.35 17.45
N ASN A 163 2.55 -1.51 16.30
CA ASN A 163 1.31 -2.28 16.13
C ASN A 163 1.51 -3.63 15.43
N GLN A 164 2.76 -4.04 15.19
CA GLN A 164 3.10 -5.31 14.55
C GLN A 164 2.48 -5.46 13.15
N ILE A 165 2.57 -4.41 12.36
CA ILE A 165 2.12 -4.36 10.96
C ILE A 165 3.34 -4.23 10.07
N ALA A 166 3.40 -4.99 8.98
CA ALA A 166 4.43 -4.83 7.98
C ALA A 166 4.24 -3.51 7.20
N PHE A 167 5.30 -2.71 7.14
CA PHE A 167 5.36 -1.47 6.40
C PHE A 167 6.16 -1.67 5.11
N LEU A 168 5.58 -1.29 3.98
CA LEU A 168 6.21 -1.35 2.68
C LEU A 168 6.71 0.03 2.28
N ASP A 169 8.01 0.27 2.40
CA ASP A 169 8.62 1.48 1.85
C ASP A 169 8.82 1.32 0.34
N ASN A 170 7.97 1.97 -0.44
CA ASN A 170 7.97 1.92 -1.89
C ASN A 170 8.74 3.08 -2.54
N THR A 171 9.40 3.91 -1.76
CA THR A 171 10.10 5.11 -2.26
C THR A 171 11.10 4.78 -3.36
N SER A 172 11.85 3.68 -3.21
CA SER A 172 12.86 3.22 -4.18
C SER A 172 12.28 2.71 -5.50
N LEU A 173 10.99 2.40 -5.55
CA LEU A 173 10.32 1.93 -6.78
C LEU A 173 10.02 3.08 -7.75
N VAL A 174 9.95 4.30 -7.24
CA VAL A 174 9.52 5.47 -8.01
C VAL A 174 10.71 6.11 -8.71
N SER A 175 10.52 6.41 -10.00
CA SER A 175 11.40 7.28 -10.78
C SER A 175 10.57 8.31 -11.53
N ASP A 176 11.19 9.42 -11.96
CA ASP A 176 10.50 10.53 -12.61
C ASP A 176 9.78 10.12 -13.89
N THR A 177 10.23 9.05 -14.55
CA THR A 177 9.64 8.54 -15.79
C THR A 177 8.24 7.94 -15.59
N TYR A 178 7.88 7.58 -14.36
CA TYR A 178 6.58 6.97 -14.05
C TYR A 178 5.46 7.97 -13.76
N TYR A 179 5.79 9.24 -13.47
CA TYR A 179 4.76 10.24 -13.18
C TYR A 179 3.95 10.63 -14.40
N GLU A 180 2.64 10.82 -14.18
CA GLU A 180 1.79 11.61 -15.05
C GLU A 180 2.20 13.09 -14.97
N GLU A 181 1.60 13.93 -15.81
CA GLU A 181 1.92 15.37 -15.89
C GLU A 181 1.70 16.11 -14.56
N ASP A 182 0.79 15.63 -13.71
CA ASP A 182 0.49 16.24 -12.42
C ASP A 182 1.59 16.02 -11.36
N GLY A 183 2.54 15.14 -11.64
CA GLY A 183 3.64 14.81 -10.71
C GLY A 183 3.23 14.07 -9.45
N ILE A 184 2.01 13.54 -9.39
CA ILE A 184 1.43 12.79 -8.27
C ILE A 184 1.04 11.37 -8.70
N HIS A 185 0.19 11.27 -9.74
CA HIS A 185 -0.30 10.00 -10.28
C HIS A 185 0.74 9.33 -11.16
N PHE A 186 0.60 8.03 -11.34
CA PHE A 186 1.54 7.21 -12.10
C PHE A 186 0.94 6.70 -13.40
N LYS A 187 1.81 6.51 -14.39
CA LYS A 187 1.51 5.83 -15.64
C LYS A 187 1.30 4.34 -15.41
N ALA A 188 0.62 3.69 -16.35
CA ALA A 188 0.27 2.28 -16.26
C ALA A 188 1.45 1.34 -15.99
N ASP A 189 2.63 1.61 -16.52
CA ASP A 189 3.83 0.78 -16.40
C ASP A 189 4.44 0.74 -15.00
N PHE A 190 4.09 1.67 -14.11
CA PHE A 190 4.49 1.63 -12.70
C PHE A 190 3.71 0.57 -11.90
N TYR A 191 2.44 0.37 -12.18
CA TYR A 191 1.56 -0.46 -11.35
C TYR A 191 1.96 -1.93 -11.25
N PRO A 192 2.42 -2.62 -12.30
CA PRO A 192 2.95 -3.98 -12.18
C PRO A 192 4.15 -4.07 -11.23
N ILE A 193 5.01 -3.06 -11.18
CA ILE A 193 6.15 -2.98 -10.27
C ILE A 193 5.68 -2.95 -8.81
N TRP A 194 4.67 -2.14 -8.52
CA TRP A 194 4.09 -2.03 -7.19
C TRP A 194 3.34 -3.32 -6.78
N LEU A 195 2.54 -3.89 -7.68
CA LEU A 195 1.85 -5.17 -7.45
C LEU A 195 2.82 -6.29 -7.12
N LYS A 196 3.90 -6.41 -7.90
CA LYS A 196 4.95 -7.40 -7.65
C LYS A 196 5.56 -7.25 -6.26
N ARG A 197 5.86 -6.01 -5.84
CA ARG A 197 6.37 -5.72 -4.50
C ARG A 197 5.41 -6.17 -3.40
N MET A 198 4.13 -5.82 -3.52
CA MET A 198 3.11 -6.25 -2.55
C MET A 198 2.98 -7.77 -2.50
N ALA A 199 2.96 -8.45 -3.64
CA ALA A 199 2.88 -9.90 -3.73
C ALA A 199 4.08 -10.60 -3.09
N GLU A 200 5.30 -10.09 -3.30
CA GLU A 200 6.52 -10.61 -2.68
C GLU A 200 6.47 -10.48 -1.16
N VAL A 201 6.10 -9.33 -0.64
CA VAL A 201 6.08 -9.06 0.81
C VAL A 201 5.02 -9.90 1.52
N ALA A 202 3.84 -10.03 0.93
CA ALA A 202 2.73 -10.82 1.48
C ALA A 202 2.79 -12.31 1.13
N THR A 203 3.74 -12.74 0.32
CA THR A 203 3.88 -14.13 -0.14
C THR A 203 2.60 -14.68 -0.79
N LEU A 204 2.05 -13.91 -1.70
CA LEU A 204 0.84 -14.27 -2.43
C LEU A 204 1.05 -15.39 -3.46
#